data_479d69f1f5e60067f1faac75600dfb24
#
_entry.id   479d69f1f5e60067f1faac75600dfb24
#
_cell.length_a   1.000
_cell.length_b   1.000
_cell.length_c   1.000
_cell.angle_alpha   90.00
_cell.angle_beta   90.00
_cell.angle_gamma   90.00
#
_symmetry.space_group_name_H-M   'P 1'
#
loop_
_entity.id
_entity.type
_entity.pdbx_description
1 polymer ?
#
loop_
_entity_poly.entity_id
_entity_poly.type
_entity_poly.pdbx_seq_one_letter_code
_entity_poly.pdbx_strand_id
1 'polypeptide(L)'
;MASLSLLTACSSTTKPAPSSQASTGSEASTSQVSENSNSSSTTSAKTDTTTNIDGTYKGQDEGDSITLVVTGNTGTWTEVEANGDKEVKKVTFEPENQRVFIGDDIKIYVAEEKQIIIDDMDREASDRIVLKK
;
A
#
# COMPACT_ATOMS: atom_id res chain seq x y z
N MET A 1 1.46 -52.39 19.78
CA MET A 1 0.88 -52.59 18.47
C MET A 1 1.06 -51.38 17.66
N ALA A 2 1.80 -51.52 16.64
CA ALA A 2 2.22 -50.38 15.85
C ALA A 2 1.35 -50.26 14.61
N SER A 3 0.99 -49.07 14.29
CA SER A 3 0.33 -48.82 13.04
C SER A 3 1.15 -47.87 12.26
N LEU A 4 1.60 -48.32 11.18
CA LEU A 4 2.29 -47.52 10.23
C LEU A 4 1.30 -46.85 9.32
N SER A 5 1.46 -45.63 9.13
CA SER A 5 0.74 -44.94 8.10
C SER A 5 1.72 -44.51 7.04
N LEU A 6 1.47 -45.00 5.92
CA LEU A 6 2.28 -44.62 4.76
C LEU A 6 1.77 -43.37 4.18
N LEU A 7 2.66 -42.49 4.02
CA LEU A 7 2.38 -41.29 3.29
C LEU A 7 2.82 -41.47 1.88
N THR A 8 1.91 -41.40 1.04
CA THR A 8 2.19 -41.44 -0.36
C THR A 8 2.37 -40.01 -0.82
N ALA A 9 3.50 -39.72 -1.18
CA ALA A 9 3.74 -38.41 -1.73
C ALA A 9 3.41 -38.43 -3.18
N CYS A 10 2.53 -37.68 -3.52
CA CYS A 10 2.24 -37.48 -4.90
C CYS A 10 3.06 -36.36 -5.39
N SER A 11 3.90 -36.66 -6.21
CA SER A 11 4.62 -35.62 -6.83
C SER A 11 3.89 -35.25 -8.03
N SER A 12 3.55 -34.15 -8.09
CA SER A 12 2.97 -33.69 -9.25
C SER A 12 3.92 -33.03 -10.01
N THR A 13 3.95 -33.25 -11.04
CA THR A 13 4.76 -32.69 -11.89
C THR A 13 4.18 -31.79 -12.59
N THR A 14 4.53 -31.00 -12.85
CA THR A 14 4.03 -30.15 -13.58
C THR A 14 4.56 -29.68 -14.57
N LYS A 15 4.51 -29.31 -15.22
CA LYS A 15 4.91 -28.86 -16.25
C LYS A 15 4.74 -27.77 -16.71
N PRO A 16 4.98 -27.28 -17.22
CA PRO A 16 4.95 -26.36 -17.67
C PRO A 16 4.79 -25.73 -18.60
N ALA A 17 4.81 -25.24 -18.93
CA ALA A 17 4.64 -24.54 -19.64
C ALA A 17 4.97 -23.87 -20.50
N PRO A 18 4.84 -23.51 -21.00
CA PRO A 18 5.08 -22.93 -21.94
C PRO A 18 5.27 -21.85 -22.17
N SER A 19 5.35 -21.47 -22.13
CA SER A 19 5.60 -20.45 -22.33
C SER A 19 5.74 -19.73 -23.31
N SER A 20 6.28 -19.93 -23.78
CA SER A 20 6.53 -19.36 -24.85
C SER A 20 5.83 -18.31 -25.25
N GLN A 21 4.99 -18.33 -25.47
CA GLN A 21 4.37 -17.41 -26.02
C GLN A 21 4.42 -16.24 -25.56
N ALA A 22 4.54 -16.17 -24.71
CA ALA A 22 4.51 -14.98 -24.20
C ALA A 22 5.17 -14.00 -24.96
N SER A 23 6.11 -14.29 -25.38
CA SER A 23 6.82 -13.30 -26.00
C SER A 23 6.07 -12.41 -26.74
N THR A 24 5.36 -12.79 -27.36
CA THR A 24 4.72 -12.00 -28.19
C THR A 24 4.12 -10.90 -27.63
N GLY A 25 3.42 -11.06 -26.90
CA GLY A 25 2.66 -9.97 -26.56
C GLY A 25 3.45 -8.91 -26.22
N SER A 26 4.43 -9.19 -25.78
CA SER A 26 5.10 -8.16 -25.30
C SER A 26 5.22 -7.04 -26.14
N GLU A 27 5.58 -7.20 -27.14
CA GLU A 27 5.89 -6.10 -27.84
C GLU A 27 4.90 -5.20 -27.91
N ALA A 28 4.04 -5.56 -28.16
CA ALA A 28 3.06 -4.70 -28.45
C ALA A 28 2.92 -3.74 -27.44
N SER A 29 2.71 -4.14 -26.50
CA SER A 29 2.38 -3.26 -25.60
C SER A 29 3.20 -2.20 -25.47
N THR A 30 4.23 -2.41 -25.53
CA THR A 30 5.02 -1.38 -25.31
C THR A 30 4.69 -0.18 -25.86
N SER A 31 4.68 -0.23 -26.91
CA SER A 31 4.55 0.98 -27.54
C SER A 31 3.52 1.78 -27.00
N GLN A 32 2.55 1.34 -26.87
CA GLN A 32 1.56 2.12 -26.53
C GLN A 32 1.77 2.77 -25.36
N VAL A 33 2.24 2.18 -24.62
CA VAL A 33 2.42 2.76 -23.49
C VAL A 33 2.95 4.04 -23.63
N SER A 34 3.82 4.11 -24.34
CA SER A 34 4.41 5.35 -24.46
C SER A 34 3.46 6.38 -24.72
N GLU A 35 2.68 6.17 -25.48
CA GLU A 35 1.85 7.15 -25.80
C GLU A 35 1.17 7.57 -24.66
N ASN A 36 0.77 6.79 -24.00
CA ASN A 36 0.04 7.15 -22.97
C ASN A 36 0.72 8.06 -22.22
N SER A 37 1.81 7.87 -22.10
CA SER A 37 2.47 8.74 -21.33
C SER A 37 2.15 10.08 -21.67
N ASN A 38 2.06 10.33 -22.77
CA ASN A 38 1.80 11.60 -23.13
C ASN A 38 0.63 12.06 -22.57
N SER A 39 -0.26 11.45 -22.74
CA SER A 39 -1.51 11.91 -22.32
C SER A 39 -1.41 12.21 -20.92
N SER A 40 -0.81 11.47 -20.27
CA SER A 40 -0.84 11.73 -18.93
C SER A 40 -0.31 13.05 -18.67
N SER A 41 0.55 13.39 -19.35
CA SER A 41 1.11 14.64 -19.05
C SER A 41 0.10 15.68 -18.95
N THR A 42 -0.76 15.70 -19.72
CA THR A 42 -1.68 16.73 -19.66
C THR A 42 -2.34 16.78 -18.40
N THR A 43 -2.74 15.79 -17.96
CA THR A 43 -3.51 15.84 -16.84
C THR A 43 -2.76 16.44 -15.79
N SER A 44 -1.64 16.15 -15.73
CA SER A 44 -0.96 16.65 -14.65
C SER A 44 -1.19 18.05 -14.43
N ALA A 45 -1.36 18.68 -15.37
CA ALA A 45 -1.50 20.02 -15.19
C ALA A 45 -2.37 20.36 -14.09
N LYS A 46 -3.40 19.88 -13.95
CA LYS A 46 -4.24 20.37 -13.07
C LYS A 46 -4.08 20.03 -11.74
N THR A 47 -3.52 19.21 -11.36
CA THR A 47 -3.57 18.91 -10.12
C THR A 47 -2.71 19.46 -9.29
N ASP A 48 -2.02 19.98 -9.62
CA ASP A 48 -1.25 20.69 -8.86
C ASP A 48 -1.13 20.42 -7.47
N THR A 49 -1.77 20.29 -6.82
CA THR A 49 -1.55 20.21 -5.50
C THR A 49 -1.21 18.88 -5.01
N THR A 50 -0.49 18.13 -5.62
CA THR A 50 -0.14 16.92 -5.02
C THR A 50 0.96 17.24 -4.08
N THR A 51 0.69 17.40 -2.91
CA THR A 51 1.70 17.59 -1.91
C THR A 51 2.50 16.32 -1.87
N ASN A 52 3.77 16.43 -2.05
CA ASN A 52 4.61 15.26 -1.99
C ASN A 52 4.67 14.81 -0.55
N ILE A 53 4.07 13.67 -0.31
CA ILE A 53 3.99 13.14 1.04
C ILE A 53 5.04 12.04 1.29
N ASP A 54 6.03 11.91 0.44
CA ASP A 54 7.04 10.89 0.63
C ASP A 54 7.80 11.13 1.92
N GLY A 55 8.09 10.10 2.62
CA GLY A 55 8.89 10.17 3.83
C GLY A 55 8.45 9.20 4.91
N THR A 56 9.07 9.34 6.06
CA THR A 56 8.76 8.52 7.21
C THR A 56 8.12 9.38 8.27
N TYR A 57 6.96 8.99 8.69
CA TYR A 57 6.18 9.70 9.68
C TYR A 57 5.98 8.82 10.91
N LYS A 58 5.98 9.41 12.09
CA LYS A 58 5.83 8.68 13.33
C LYS A 58 4.80 9.33 14.23
N GLY A 59 4.11 8.53 14.98
CA GLY A 59 3.12 9.00 15.94
C GLY A 59 2.71 7.91 16.89
N GLN A 60 1.61 8.12 17.54
CA GLN A 60 1.06 7.16 18.47
C GLN A 60 -0.44 7.12 18.31
N ASP A 61 -1.01 5.99 18.57
CA ASP A 61 -2.44 5.78 18.58
C ASP A 61 -2.76 4.86 19.76
N GLU A 62 -3.60 5.33 20.66
CA GLU A 62 -4.02 4.56 21.85
C GLU A 62 -2.88 3.97 22.68
N GLY A 63 -1.69 4.44 22.52
CA GLY A 63 -0.54 3.93 23.27
C GLY A 63 0.41 3.14 22.40
N ASP A 64 0.01 2.81 21.23
CA ASP A 64 0.84 2.04 20.30
C ASP A 64 1.68 2.98 19.44
N SER A 65 2.85 2.54 19.06
CA SER A 65 3.76 3.35 18.27
C SER A 65 3.57 3.10 16.79
N ILE A 66 3.27 4.14 16.07
CA ILE A 66 3.00 4.05 14.64
C ILE A 66 4.19 4.60 13.85
N THR A 67 4.57 3.88 12.82
CA THR A 67 5.52 4.38 11.81
C THR A 67 4.91 4.18 10.43
N LEU A 68 4.78 5.25 9.70
CA LEU A 68 4.26 5.23 8.34
C LEU A 68 5.37 5.65 7.38
N VAL A 69 5.72 4.79 6.44
CA VAL A 69 6.68 5.12 5.40
C VAL A 69 5.92 5.26 4.10
N VAL A 70 6.04 6.38 3.43
CA VAL A 70 5.30 6.69 2.21
C VAL A 70 6.24 6.89 1.04
N THR A 71 5.87 6.36 -0.11
CA THR A 71 6.56 6.57 -1.37
C THR A 71 5.50 6.69 -2.45
N GLY A 72 5.35 7.85 -3.00
CA GLY A 72 4.29 8.15 -3.97
C GLY A 72 2.92 8.02 -3.31
N ASN A 73 2.08 7.22 -3.88
CA ASN A 73 0.74 7.02 -3.34
C ASN A 73 0.62 5.73 -2.53
N THR A 74 1.72 5.11 -2.19
CA THR A 74 1.69 3.87 -1.42
C THR A 74 2.61 3.97 -0.22
N GLY A 75 2.44 3.11 0.72
CA GLY A 75 3.28 3.11 1.90
C GLY A 75 3.14 1.85 2.73
N THR A 76 3.81 1.87 3.85
CA THR A 76 3.78 0.79 4.82
C THR A 76 3.49 1.38 6.20
N TRP A 77 2.47 0.89 6.84
CA TRP A 77 2.11 1.23 8.21
C TRP A 77 2.69 0.15 9.10
N THR A 78 3.41 0.54 10.09
CA THR A 78 3.92 -0.38 11.09
C THR A 78 3.43 0.10 12.44
N GLU A 79 2.77 -0.76 13.13
CA GLU A 79 2.25 -0.50 14.45
C GLU A 79 2.97 -1.41 15.44
N VAL A 80 3.38 -0.88 16.56
CA VAL A 80 4.04 -1.64 17.60
C VAL A 80 3.26 -1.40 18.89
N GLU A 81 2.60 -2.44 19.34
CA GLU A 81 1.79 -2.37 20.54
C GLU A 81 2.64 -2.27 21.81
N ALA A 82 2.04 -1.85 22.88
CA ALA A 82 2.74 -1.69 24.15
C ALA A 82 3.36 -3.00 24.64
N ASN A 83 2.82 -4.12 24.28
CA ASN A 83 3.34 -5.43 24.66
C ASN A 83 4.52 -5.86 23.78
N GLY A 84 4.79 -5.12 22.73
CA GLY A 84 5.88 -5.42 21.79
C GLY A 84 5.44 -6.12 20.54
N ASP A 85 4.18 -6.45 20.39
CA ASP A 85 3.70 -7.07 19.18
C ASP A 85 3.76 -6.07 18.04
N LYS A 86 3.96 -6.58 16.85
CA LYS A 86 4.14 -5.70 15.70
C LYS A 86 3.22 -6.11 14.57
N GLU A 87 2.49 -5.17 14.07
CA GLU A 87 1.67 -5.38 12.89
C GLU A 87 2.16 -4.52 11.74
N VAL A 88 2.07 -5.02 10.52
CA VAL A 88 2.48 -4.28 9.34
C VAL A 88 1.36 -4.35 8.31
N LYS A 89 0.88 -3.20 7.88
CA LYS A 89 -0.20 -3.09 6.90
C LYS A 89 0.27 -2.31 5.69
N LYS A 90 -0.28 -2.62 4.54
CA LYS A 90 0.00 -1.87 3.34
C LYS A 90 -0.86 -0.63 3.34
N VAL A 91 -0.33 0.45 2.84
CA VAL A 91 -1.08 1.71 2.76
C VAL A 91 -1.19 2.15 1.31
N THR A 92 -2.33 2.69 0.94
CA THR A 92 -2.55 3.29 -0.37
C THR A 92 -3.31 4.60 -0.18
N PHE A 93 -2.79 5.66 -0.77
CA PHE A 93 -3.40 6.98 -0.69
C PHE A 93 -4.19 7.30 -1.95
N GLU A 94 -5.37 7.88 -1.80
CA GLU A 94 -6.16 8.39 -2.89
C GLU A 94 -6.30 9.90 -2.72
N PRO A 95 -5.39 10.68 -3.22
CA PRO A 95 -5.40 12.13 -3.02
C PRO A 95 -6.66 12.81 -3.50
N GLU A 96 -7.22 12.34 -4.57
CA GLU A 96 -8.41 12.95 -5.11
C GLU A 96 -9.60 12.90 -4.17
N ASN A 97 -9.64 11.91 -3.34
CA ASN A 97 -10.74 11.73 -2.42
C ASN A 97 -10.33 11.97 -0.98
N GLN A 98 -9.08 12.33 -0.76
CA GLN A 98 -8.50 12.50 0.56
C GLN A 98 -8.68 11.25 1.41
N ARG A 99 -8.60 10.09 0.80
CA ARG A 99 -8.76 8.81 1.49
C ARG A 99 -7.44 8.07 1.56
N VAL A 100 -7.29 7.28 2.58
CA VAL A 100 -6.15 6.40 2.74
C VAL A 100 -6.67 5.03 3.17
N PHE A 101 -6.12 4.01 2.54
CA PHE A 101 -6.45 2.63 2.86
C PHE A 101 -5.30 2.09 3.69
N ILE A 102 -5.56 1.58 4.87
CA ILE A 102 -4.56 0.99 5.75
C ILE A 102 -4.97 -0.46 5.99
N GLY A 103 -4.37 -1.38 5.25
CA GLY A 103 -4.85 -2.75 5.21
C GLY A 103 -6.24 -2.77 4.58
N ASP A 104 -7.22 -3.16 5.35
CA ASP A 104 -8.60 -3.24 4.88
C ASP A 104 -9.43 -2.03 5.37
N ASP A 105 -8.84 -1.16 6.15
CA ASP A 105 -9.56 -0.02 6.71
C ASP A 105 -9.48 1.19 5.79
N ILE A 106 -10.57 1.93 5.72
CA ILE A 106 -10.62 3.15 4.92
C ILE A 106 -10.73 4.33 5.85
N LYS A 107 -9.76 5.22 5.79
CA LYS A 107 -9.74 6.42 6.61
C LYS A 107 -9.58 7.65 5.72
N ILE A 108 -9.71 8.81 6.29
CA ILE A 108 -9.44 10.06 5.57
C ILE A 108 -8.12 10.63 6.06
N TYR A 109 -7.47 11.40 5.23
CA TYR A 109 -6.20 12.00 5.63
C TYR A 109 -6.08 13.45 5.19
N VAL A 110 -5.27 14.19 5.92
CA VAL A 110 -4.88 15.54 5.55
C VAL A 110 -3.37 15.57 5.59
N ALA A 111 -2.75 15.91 4.48
CA ALA A 111 -1.31 15.96 4.39
C ALA A 111 -0.83 17.40 4.56
N GLU A 112 0.12 17.59 5.43
CA GLU A 112 0.78 18.86 5.63
C GLU A 112 2.29 18.69 5.43
N GLU A 113 3.04 19.77 5.39
CA GLU A 113 4.46 19.68 5.09
C GLU A 113 5.24 18.70 5.98
N LYS A 114 4.92 18.62 7.20
CA LYS A 114 5.69 17.83 8.15
C LYS A 114 4.86 16.84 8.94
N GLN A 115 3.62 16.68 8.58
CA GLN A 115 2.75 15.73 9.26
C GLN A 115 1.64 15.22 8.36
N ILE A 116 1.12 14.09 8.71
CA ILE A 116 -0.08 13.53 8.09
C ILE A 116 -1.05 13.29 9.24
N ILE A 117 -2.24 13.80 9.09
CA ILE A 117 -3.30 13.58 10.05
C ILE A 117 -4.24 12.55 9.44
N ILE A 118 -4.56 11.53 10.19
CA ILE A 118 -5.45 10.46 9.73
C ILE A 118 -6.63 10.42 10.69
N ASP A 119 -7.82 10.46 10.13
CA ASP A 119 -9.05 10.42 10.89
C ASP A 119 -9.95 9.30 10.36
N ASP A 120 -10.83 8.82 11.19
CA ASP A 120 -11.82 7.87 10.72
C ASP A 120 -12.90 8.61 9.91
N MET A 121 -13.70 7.86 9.22
CA MET A 121 -14.71 8.44 8.34
C MET A 121 -15.76 9.26 9.09
N ASP A 122 -15.96 8.98 10.34
CA ASP A 122 -16.92 9.72 11.15
C ASP A 122 -16.29 10.98 11.76
N ARG A 123 -14.97 11.08 11.67
CA ARG A 123 -14.23 12.27 12.10
C ARG A 123 -14.34 12.56 13.59
N GLU A 124 -14.37 11.55 14.40
CA GLU A 124 -14.36 11.79 15.82
C GLU A 124 -12.96 12.20 16.26
N ALA A 125 -12.86 13.22 17.06
CA ALA A 125 -11.57 13.76 17.43
C ALA A 125 -10.75 12.78 18.26
N SER A 126 -11.40 11.83 18.87
CA SER A 126 -10.70 10.84 19.68
C SER A 126 -9.88 9.87 18.83
N ASP A 127 -10.31 9.69 17.60
CA ASP A 127 -9.70 8.68 16.74
C ASP A 127 -8.71 9.30 15.76
N ARG A 128 -8.31 10.50 16.03
CA ARG A 128 -7.41 11.23 15.16
C ARG A 128 -5.96 10.89 15.44
N ILE A 129 -5.28 10.39 14.45
CA ILE A 129 -3.87 10.03 14.55
C ILE A 129 -3.04 11.10 13.86
N VAL A 130 -2.07 11.66 14.56
CA VAL A 130 -1.18 12.68 14.01
C VAL A 130 0.22 12.09 13.89
N LEU A 131 0.67 11.92 12.65
CA LEU A 131 1.99 11.37 12.38
C LEU A 131 2.92 12.49 11.88
N LYS A 132 4.06 12.65 12.49
CA LYS A 132 5.01 13.71 12.17
C LYS A 132 6.26 13.17 11.47
N LYS A 133 6.77 13.96 10.55
CA LYS A 133 7.94 13.61 9.77
C LYS A 133 9.22 13.88 10.55
#